data_6483435aa526400c358212c95b3ac9c0
#
_entry.id   6483435aa526400c358212c95b3ac9c0
#
_cell.length_a   1.000
_cell.length_b   1.000
_cell.length_c   1.000
_cell.angle_alpha   90.00
_cell.angle_beta   90.00
_cell.angle_gamma   90.00
#
_symmetry.space_group_name_H-M   'P 1'
#
loop_
_entity.id
_entity.type
_entity.pdbx_description
1 polymer ?
#
loop_
_entity_poly.entity_id
_entity_poly.type
_entity_poly.pdbx_seq_one_letter_code
_entity_poly.pdbx_strand_id
1 'polypeptide(L)'
;MPSYHTLGKIPHKRHTQFRKPDGTLYAEELVSTEGFSSAYSLIYHAHPPTMVKELGESYSVEPKIAREKHLKHTSLIGFNIKPEDDYLQSRKPVLVNSDLHISLAAPRKSMTDYFYKNSQADEVVFIHEGTGTLKTGFGNIKFAYGDYLVIPRGTIYQMEFDGEANRLFIVESFSPIRPPKRYLNSYGQLMEHAPYCERDIRQPENLETHDEQGDFKILIKKQGLIYPYIYGTHPFDFVGWDGFHYPWAFSIHDFEPITGRLHQPPPVHQTFEGHNFVICSFVPRKFDYHPLSIPAPYNHSNVDSDEVLYYVDGDFMSRKSVVKGQITLHPGGIPHGPAPGSVEKSIGKESTDELAVMIDPFRPLMLTEYAIEIEDENYYKSWIS
;
A
#
# COMPACT_ATOMS: atom_id res chain seq x y z
N MET A 1 8.61 7.69 6.05
CA MET A 1 9.54 8.16 5.02
C MET A 1 10.91 7.68 5.39
N PRO A 2 11.57 6.92 4.54
CA PRO A 2 12.80 6.26 4.95
C PRO A 2 14.00 7.19 5.11
N SER A 3 14.21 8.16 4.20
CA SER A 3 15.41 9.03 4.28
C SER A 3 15.27 10.28 3.43
N TYR A 4 16.18 11.23 3.61
CA TYR A 4 16.35 12.33 2.67
C TYR A 4 16.84 11.79 1.32
N HIS A 5 16.23 12.25 0.25
CA HIS A 5 16.63 11.92 -1.11
C HIS A 5 16.66 13.17 -1.99
N THR A 6 17.47 13.13 -3.05
CA THR A 6 17.57 14.20 -4.04
C THR A 6 17.76 13.59 -5.42
N LEU A 7 17.10 14.15 -6.43
CA LEU A 7 17.23 13.71 -7.81
C LEU A 7 17.14 14.92 -8.76
N GLY A 8 17.90 14.88 -9.86
CA GLY A 8 17.93 15.97 -10.84
C GLY A 8 18.74 17.19 -10.40
N LYS A 9 18.33 18.37 -10.86
CA LYS A 9 19.06 19.63 -10.64
C LYS A 9 18.31 20.52 -9.66
N ILE A 10 18.99 20.90 -8.58
CA ILE A 10 18.46 21.81 -7.56
C ILE A 10 19.43 22.96 -7.29
N PRO A 11 18.98 24.15 -6.85
CA PRO A 11 19.86 25.23 -6.46
C PRO A 11 20.55 24.90 -5.13
N HIS A 12 21.72 25.49 -4.88
CA HIS A 12 22.48 25.30 -3.64
C HIS A 12 21.71 25.74 -2.38
N LYS A 13 20.90 26.78 -2.49
CA LYS A 13 20.01 27.25 -1.42
C LYS A 13 18.55 27.16 -1.89
N ARG A 14 17.67 26.62 -1.04
CA ARG A 14 16.24 26.66 -1.30
C ARG A 14 15.70 28.08 -1.31
N HIS A 15 14.66 28.29 -2.11
CA HIS A 15 13.99 29.57 -2.31
C HIS A 15 14.93 30.68 -2.77
N THR A 16 15.82 30.35 -3.74
CA THR A 16 16.71 31.27 -4.42
C THR A 16 16.46 31.23 -5.92
N GLN A 17 16.94 32.27 -6.65
CA GLN A 17 16.77 32.32 -8.09
C GLN A 17 17.46 31.14 -8.77
N PHE A 18 16.65 30.18 -9.24
CA PHE A 18 17.10 29.08 -10.08
C PHE A 18 16.66 29.35 -11.52
N ARG A 19 17.63 29.55 -12.42
CA ARG A 19 17.36 30.02 -13.77
C ARG A 19 17.57 28.95 -14.82
N LYS A 20 16.68 29.00 -15.81
CA LYS A 20 16.80 28.26 -17.07
C LYS A 20 17.93 28.86 -17.93
N PRO A 21 18.36 28.14 -18.99
CA PRO A 21 19.38 28.65 -19.92
C PRO A 21 18.99 29.97 -20.61
N ASP A 22 17.71 30.24 -20.81
CA ASP A 22 17.17 31.46 -21.39
C ASP A 22 17.09 32.65 -20.41
N GLY A 23 17.46 32.42 -19.14
CA GLY A 23 17.45 33.42 -18.07
C GLY A 23 16.12 33.50 -17.29
N THR A 24 15.06 32.84 -17.72
CA THR A 24 13.81 32.74 -16.95
C THR A 24 13.95 31.83 -15.73
N LEU A 25 13.01 31.89 -14.79
CA LEU A 25 13.05 31.08 -13.56
C LEU A 25 12.38 29.74 -13.77
N TYR A 26 12.95 28.69 -13.18
CA TYR A 26 12.19 27.49 -12.85
C TYR A 26 11.16 27.81 -11.76
N ALA A 27 10.01 27.15 -11.79
CA ALA A 27 9.01 27.31 -10.75
C ALA A 27 9.31 26.37 -9.56
N GLU A 28 9.25 26.90 -8.35
CA GLU A 28 9.48 26.14 -7.12
C GLU A 28 8.13 25.77 -6.49
N GLU A 29 7.97 24.50 -6.10
CA GLU A 29 6.82 23.99 -5.35
C GLU A 29 7.29 23.33 -4.06
N LEU A 30 6.66 23.68 -2.93
CA LEU A 30 6.79 22.96 -1.67
C LEU A 30 5.59 22.03 -1.51
N VAL A 31 5.83 20.72 -1.57
CA VAL A 31 4.84 19.72 -1.13
C VAL A 31 5.15 19.31 0.31
N SER A 32 4.19 19.52 1.22
CA SER A 32 4.41 19.34 2.65
C SER A 32 3.19 18.71 3.34
N THR A 33 3.45 18.08 4.47
CA THR A 33 2.45 17.43 5.32
C THR A 33 2.32 18.13 6.67
N GLU A 34 1.20 17.91 7.38
CA GLU A 34 0.87 18.59 8.65
C GLU A 34 1.06 20.11 8.54
N GLY A 35 0.46 20.69 7.49
CA GLY A 35 0.75 22.05 7.07
C GLY A 35 2.19 22.15 6.53
N PHE A 36 3.11 22.70 7.32
CA PHE A 36 4.53 22.83 6.96
C PHE A 36 5.46 22.19 8.00
N SER A 37 4.93 21.37 8.90
CA SER A 37 5.64 20.92 10.09
C SER A 37 6.12 19.48 10.06
N SER A 38 5.76 18.69 9.04
CA SER A 38 6.17 17.28 8.92
C SER A 38 6.94 17.03 7.60
N ALA A 39 6.87 15.83 7.04
CA ALA A 39 7.60 15.49 5.83
C ALA A 39 7.25 16.43 4.66
N TYR A 40 8.28 16.89 3.94
CA TYR A 40 8.13 17.73 2.77
C TYR A 40 9.19 17.42 1.72
N SER A 41 8.92 17.87 0.49
CA SER A 41 9.91 17.95 -0.58
C SER A 41 9.78 19.29 -1.29
N LEU A 42 10.92 19.82 -1.77
CA LEU A 42 10.98 20.96 -2.67
C LEU A 42 11.17 20.45 -4.09
N ILE A 43 10.33 20.91 -4.99
CA ILE A 43 10.30 20.51 -6.39
C ILE A 43 10.58 21.74 -7.25
N TYR A 44 11.36 21.55 -8.29
CA TYR A 44 11.68 22.58 -9.29
C TYR A 44 11.10 22.13 -10.63
N HIS A 45 10.14 22.90 -11.13
CA HIS A 45 9.37 22.62 -12.33
C HIS A 45 9.87 23.40 -13.54
N ALA A 46 9.75 22.79 -14.72
CA ALA A 46 9.96 23.52 -15.98
C ALA A 46 8.88 24.60 -16.18
N HIS A 47 7.66 24.35 -15.70
CA HIS A 47 6.51 25.25 -15.80
C HIS A 47 5.86 25.48 -14.43
N PRO A 48 5.09 26.57 -14.23
CA PRO A 48 4.32 26.76 -13.00
C PRO A 48 3.33 25.60 -12.78
N PRO A 49 3.31 24.94 -11.60
CA PRO A 49 2.43 23.79 -11.33
C PRO A 49 0.93 24.16 -11.21
N THR A 50 0.62 25.45 -11.32
CA THR A 50 -0.74 26.00 -11.22
C THR A 50 -1.44 26.18 -12.57
N MET A 51 -0.89 25.66 -13.66
CA MET A 51 -1.40 25.84 -15.03
C MET A 51 -2.61 24.93 -15.35
N VAL A 52 -3.69 25.12 -14.64
CA VAL A 52 -4.97 24.44 -14.90
C VAL A 52 -5.72 25.17 -16.03
N LYS A 53 -6.03 24.44 -17.12
CA LYS A 53 -6.75 24.97 -18.28
C LYS A 53 -8.27 24.77 -18.17
N GLU A 54 -8.68 23.59 -17.68
CA GLU A 54 -10.10 23.21 -17.65
C GLU A 54 -10.40 22.34 -16.43
N LEU A 55 -11.63 22.44 -15.92
CA LEU A 55 -12.20 21.63 -14.86
C LEU A 55 -13.34 20.79 -15.43
N GLY A 56 -13.20 19.45 -15.35
CA GLY A 56 -14.27 18.53 -15.75
C GLY A 56 -15.29 18.30 -14.64
N GLU A 57 -16.42 17.70 -15.02
CA GLU A 57 -17.43 17.29 -14.04
C GLU A 57 -16.94 16.14 -13.16
N SER A 58 -17.16 16.27 -11.86
CA SER A 58 -16.81 15.23 -10.89
C SER A 58 -17.77 14.05 -10.94
N TYR A 59 -17.27 12.87 -10.57
CA TYR A 59 -18.09 11.67 -10.40
C TYR A 59 -17.71 10.92 -9.13
N SER A 60 -18.70 10.20 -8.56
CA SER A 60 -18.51 9.47 -7.29
C SER A 60 -17.77 8.15 -7.50
N VAL A 61 -16.82 7.89 -6.59
CA VAL A 61 -16.15 6.60 -6.39
C VAL A 61 -16.27 6.16 -4.92
N GLU A 62 -17.25 6.72 -4.20
CA GLU A 62 -17.51 6.40 -2.81
C GLU A 62 -17.97 4.94 -2.67
N PRO A 63 -17.36 4.15 -1.77
CA PRO A 63 -17.76 2.77 -1.53
C PRO A 63 -19.18 2.69 -0.99
N LYS A 64 -20.01 1.82 -1.55
CA LYS A 64 -21.32 1.51 -1.00
C LYS A 64 -21.20 0.45 0.08
N ILE A 65 -21.67 0.76 1.28
CA ILE A 65 -21.59 -0.10 2.44
C ILE A 65 -22.69 -1.16 2.42
N ALA A 66 -22.33 -2.42 2.58
CA ALA A 66 -23.27 -3.51 2.72
C ALA A 66 -23.97 -3.50 4.08
N ARG A 67 -25.20 -3.98 4.12
CA ARG A 67 -25.93 -4.22 5.36
C ARG A 67 -25.77 -5.68 5.78
N GLU A 68 -24.85 -5.93 6.69
CA GLU A 68 -24.66 -7.25 7.27
C GLU A 68 -25.77 -7.57 8.29
N LYS A 69 -26.25 -8.81 8.26
CA LYS A 69 -27.25 -9.31 9.22
C LYS A 69 -26.63 -10.00 10.42
N HIS A 70 -25.41 -10.48 10.27
CA HIS A 70 -24.72 -11.32 11.26
C HIS A 70 -23.27 -10.87 11.40
N LEU A 71 -22.80 -10.75 12.63
CA LEU A 71 -21.40 -10.60 12.92
C LEU A 71 -20.75 -11.99 12.86
N LYS A 72 -19.82 -12.20 11.93
CA LYS A 72 -19.17 -13.49 11.67
C LYS A 72 -17.76 -13.29 11.12
N HIS A 73 -16.94 -14.32 11.20
CA HIS A 73 -15.72 -14.38 10.40
C HIS A 73 -16.09 -14.45 8.92
N THR A 74 -15.49 -13.59 8.13
CA THR A 74 -15.80 -13.43 6.71
C THR A 74 -14.59 -13.77 5.86
N SER A 75 -14.81 -14.32 4.69
CA SER A 75 -13.77 -14.54 3.69
C SER A 75 -14.24 -14.07 2.32
N LEU A 76 -13.35 -13.41 1.59
CA LEU A 76 -13.58 -12.89 0.24
C LEU A 76 -12.65 -13.62 -0.73
N ILE A 77 -13.18 -14.15 -1.80
CA ILE A 77 -12.41 -14.82 -2.86
C ILE A 77 -11.88 -13.74 -3.82
N GLY A 78 -10.77 -13.10 -3.45
CA GLY A 78 -10.30 -11.89 -4.13
C GLY A 78 -9.97 -12.07 -5.62
N PHE A 79 -9.57 -13.28 -6.05
CA PHE A 79 -9.34 -13.54 -7.47
C PHE A 79 -10.62 -13.66 -8.31
N ASN A 80 -11.80 -13.65 -7.67
CA ASN A 80 -13.08 -13.56 -8.37
C ASN A 80 -13.39 -12.14 -8.87
N ILE A 81 -12.60 -11.13 -8.52
CA ILE A 81 -12.76 -9.81 -9.13
C ILE A 81 -12.54 -9.91 -10.64
N LYS A 82 -13.41 -9.22 -11.39
CA LYS A 82 -13.32 -9.20 -12.85
C LYS A 82 -12.17 -8.27 -13.28
N PRO A 83 -11.25 -8.74 -14.16
CA PRO A 83 -10.27 -7.85 -14.78
C PRO A 83 -10.94 -6.76 -15.62
N GLU A 84 -10.44 -5.53 -15.52
CA GLU A 84 -10.87 -4.36 -16.27
C GLU A 84 -9.69 -3.79 -17.08
N ASP A 85 -9.98 -3.10 -18.17
CA ASP A 85 -8.92 -2.50 -18.98
C ASP A 85 -8.25 -1.33 -18.25
N ASP A 86 -9.01 -0.54 -17.51
CA ASP A 86 -8.52 0.64 -16.83
C ASP A 86 -8.17 0.37 -15.36
N TYR A 87 -7.06 0.94 -14.89
CA TYR A 87 -6.57 0.79 -13.53
C TYR A 87 -7.57 1.26 -12.47
N LEU A 88 -8.12 2.47 -12.63
CA LEU A 88 -9.05 3.03 -11.64
C LEU A 88 -10.40 2.30 -11.66
N GLN A 89 -10.90 1.90 -12.84
CA GLN A 89 -12.11 1.11 -12.95
C GLN A 89 -11.96 -0.28 -12.34
N SER A 90 -10.75 -0.86 -12.42
CA SER A 90 -10.47 -2.16 -11.84
C SER A 90 -10.43 -2.16 -10.30
N ARG A 91 -10.25 -0.99 -9.66
CA ARG A 91 -10.19 -0.87 -8.20
C ARG A 91 -11.57 -1.08 -7.58
N LYS A 92 -11.68 -2.11 -6.76
CA LYS A 92 -12.93 -2.48 -6.07
C LYS A 92 -12.69 -2.41 -4.55
N PRO A 93 -13.16 -1.36 -3.87
CA PRO A 93 -13.14 -1.32 -2.41
C PRO A 93 -13.93 -2.49 -1.84
N VAL A 94 -13.36 -3.22 -0.89
CA VAL A 94 -13.99 -4.40 -0.27
C VAL A 94 -14.20 -4.23 1.24
N LEU A 95 -13.27 -3.57 1.94
CA LEU A 95 -13.34 -3.32 3.38
C LEU A 95 -12.99 -1.87 3.65
N VAL A 96 -13.77 -1.17 4.45
CA VAL A 96 -13.59 0.26 4.67
C VAL A 96 -13.91 0.68 6.10
N ASN A 97 -13.20 1.68 6.60
CA ASN A 97 -13.54 2.44 7.80
C ASN A 97 -13.08 3.90 7.67
N SER A 98 -13.11 4.65 8.75
CA SER A 98 -12.68 6.07 8.76
C SER A 98 -11.17 6.29 8.69
N ASP A 99 -10.35 5.26 8.83
CA ASP A 99 -8.89 5.36 8.85
C ASP A 99 -8.24 4.82 7.57
N LEU A 100 -8.90 3.85 6.93
CA LEU A 100 -8.39 3.21 5.72
C LEU A 100 -9.49 2.57 4.86
N HIS A 101 -9.20 2.42 3.56
CA HIS A 101 -9.97 1.57 2.65
C HIS A 101 -9.06 0.48 2.07
N ILE A 102 -9.54 -0.76 2.05
CA ILE A 102 -8.89 -1.89 1.40
C ILE A 102 -9.61 -2.19 0.10
N SER A 103 -8.86 -2.25 -0.99
CA SER A 103 -9.36 -2.52 -2.34
C SER A 103 -8.57 -3.62 -3.02
N LEU A 104 -9.21 -4.31 -3.93
CA LEU A 104 -8.57 -5.19 -4.90
C LEU A 104 -8.59 -4.54 -6.28
N ALA A 105 -7.59 -4.82 -7.12
CA ALA A 105 -7.59 -4.38 -8.50
C ALA A 105 -7.00 -5.44 -9.43
N ALA A 106 -7.51 -5.50 -10.65
CA ALA A 106 -7.04 -6.40 -11.70
C ALA A 106 -7.01 -5.68 -13.06
N PRO A 107 -6.10 -4.69 -13.24
CA PRO A 107 -5.99 -3.95 -14.49
C PRO A 107 -5.34 -4.80 -15.58
N ARG A 108 -5.85 -4.72 -16.81
CA ARG A 108 -5.27 -5.37 -17.99
C ARG A 108 -4.35 -4.45 -18.80
N LYS A 109 -4.52 -3.13 -18.65
CA LYS A 109 -3.76 -2.14 -19.42
C LYS A 109 -3.13 -1.09 -18.52
N SER A 110 -2.04 -0.52 -19.02
CA SER A 110 -1.39 0.63 -18.40
C SER A 110 -2.28 1.87 -18.46
N MET A 111 -2.03 2.81 -17.56
CA MET A 111 -2.62 4.13 -17.60
C MET A 111 -1.92 4.94 -18.70
N THR A 112 -2.63 5.25 -19.79
CA THR A 112 -2.07 5.97 -20.94
C THR A 112 -2.74 7.31 -21.20
N ASP A 113 -4.04 7.42 -20.91
CA ASP A 113 -4.85 8.55 -21.31
C ASP A 113 -5.07 9.58 -20.20
N TYR A 114 -4.53 9.32 -19.02
CA TYR A 114 -4.65 10.20 -17.86
C TYR A 114 -3.54 9.94 -16.86
N PHE A 115 -3.37 10.91 -15.96
CA PHE A 115 -2.60 10.81 -14.74
C PHE A 115 -3.56 10.73 -13.54
N TYR A 116 -3.13 10.12 -12.45
CA TYR A 116 -3.93 10.03 -11.24
C TYR A 116 -3.23 10.66 -10.05
N LYS A 117 -4.03 11.27 -9.18
CA LYS A 117 -3.58 11.90 -7.93
C LYS A 117 -4.58 11.58 -6.82
N ASN A 118 -4.16 10.89 -5.77
CA ASN A 118 -4.94 10.77 -4.55
C ASN A 118 -4.59 11.95 -3.63
N SER A 119 -5.53 12.88 -3.43
CA SER A 119 -5.34 14.08 -2.60
C SER A 119 -5.82 13.90 -1.16
N GLN A 120 -6.36 12.72 -0.81
CA GLN A 120 -6.90 12.48 0.53
C GLN A 120 -6.18 11.37 1.29
N ALA A 121 -5.50 10.45 0.60
CA ALA A 121 -4.91 9.26 1.19
C ALA A 121 -3.52 8.98 0.64
N ASP A 122 -2.64 8.44 1.49
CA ASP A 122 -1.48 7.68 1.05
C ASP A 122 -1.95 6.32 0.53
N GLU A 123 -1.27 5.76 -0.45
CA GLU A 123 -1.62 4.46 -1.00
C GLU A 123 -0.47 3.46 -0.77
N VAL A 124 -0.82 2.27 -0.31
CA VAL A 124 0.08 1.11 -0.32
C VAL A 124 -0.48 0.14 -1.35
N VAL A 125 0.23 -0.05 -2.44
CA VAL A 125 -0.15 -0.96 -3.52
C VAL A 125 0.75 -2.17 -3.46
N PHE A 126 0.21 -3.30 -2.99
CA PHE A 126 0.92 -4.57 -2.99
C PHE A 126 0.71 -5.29 -4.32
N ILE A 127 1.80 -5.69 -4.95
CA ILE A 127 1.80 -6.37 -6.25
C ILE A 127 1.73 -7.88 -6.02
N HIS A 128 0.55 -8.47 -6.17
CA HIS A 128 0.39 -9.93 -6.08
C HIS A 128 0.74 -10.62 -7.40
N GLU A 129 0.35 -10.07 -8.53
CA GLU A 129 0.72 -10.54 -9.86
C GLU A 129 1.01 -9.35 -10.77
N GLY A 130 1.98 -9.52 -11.66
CA GLY A 130 2.39 -8.52 -12.64
C GLY A 130 3.73 -7.86 -12.32
N THR A 131 4.25 -7.17 -13.34
CA THR A 131 5.45 -6.35 -13.29
C THR A 131 5.19 -5.04 -14.02
N GLY A 132 6.00 -4.02 -13.77
CA GLY A 132 5.84 -2.75 -14.45
C GLY A 132 6.65 -1.62 -13.83
N THR A 133 6.20 -0.40 -14.09
CA THR A 133 6.83 0.82 -13.63
C THR A 133 5.80 1.79 -13.07
N LEU A 134 6.00 2.25 -11.86
CA LEU A 134 5.34 3.43 -11.31
C LEU A 134 6.07 4.66 -11.84
N LYS A 135 5.40 5.43 -12.70
CA LYS A 135 5.92 6.70 -13.23
C LYS A 135 5.41 7.88 -12.44
N THR A 136 6.31 8.77 -12.06
CA THR A 136 5.98 9.99 -11.32
C THR A 136 6.90 11.14 -11.72
N GLY A 137 6.55 12.37 -11.39
CA GLY A 137 7.45 13.52 -11.50
C GLY A 137 8.68 13.40 -10.59
N PHE A 138 8.64 12.60 -9.54
CA PHE A 138 9.79 12.32 -8.68
C PHE A 138 10.81 11.35 -9.30
N GLY A 139 10.48 10.69 -10.39
CA GLY A 139 11.23 9.62 -11.04
C GLY A 139 10.43 8.31 -11.07
N ASN A 140 11.04 7.28 -11.60
CA ASN A 140 10.40 5.99 -11.87
C ASN A 140 10.79 4.96 -10.81
N ILE A 141 9.84 4.08 -10.47
CA ILE A 141 10.08 2.92 -9.60
C ILE A 141 9.59 1.66 -10.31
N LYS A 142 10.48 0.74 -10.60
CA LYS A 142 10.09 -0.58 -11.13
C LYS A 142 9.45 -1.40 -10.01
N PHE A 143 8.43 -2.17 -10.37
CA PHE A 143 7.76 -3.07 -9.43
C PHE A 143 7.60 -4.48 -10.01
N ALA A 144 7.55 -5.45 -9.11
CA ALA A 144 7.34 -6.85 -9.41
C ALA A 144 6.53 -7.54 -8.30
N TYR A 145 6.26 -8.82 -8.48
CA TYR A 145 5.61 -9.67 -7.48
C TYR A 145 6.24 -9.52 -6.09
N GLY A 146 5.41 -9.28 -5.10
CA GLY A 146 5.80 -9.11 -3.70
C GLY A 146 6.19 -7.68 -3.30
N ASP A 147 6.17 -6.72 -4.22
CA ASP A 147 6.47 -5.34 -3.91
C ASP A 147 5.28 -4.61 -3.26
N TYR A 148 5.58 -3.80 -2.26
CA TYR A 148 4.75 -2.71 -1.78
C TYR A 148 5.22 -1.41 -2.43
N LEU A 149 4.34 -0.75 -3.17
CA LEU A 149 4.53 0.63 -3.60
C LEU A 149 3.84 1.54 -2.60
N VAL A 150 4.57 2.41 -1.95
CA VAL A 150 4.01 3.42 -1.05
C VAL A 150 4.01 4.77 -1.76
N ILE A 151 2.82 5.24 -2.06
CA ILE A 151 2.59 6.48 -2.82
C ILE A 151 1.98 7.51 -1.88
N PRO A 152 2.75 8.51 -1.42
CA PRO A 152 2.23 9.55 -0.55
C PRO A 152 1.13 10.37 -1.24
N ARG A 153 0.14 10.81 -0.48
CA ARG A 153 -0.92 11.69 -0.99
C ARG A 153 -0.35 12.91 -1.70
N GLY A 154 -1.03 13.32 -2.74
CA GLY A 154 -0.61 14.45 -3.55
C GLY A 154 0.35 14.11 -4.69
N THR A 155 0.93 12.90 -4.69
CA THR A 155 1.75 12.42 -5.81
C THR A 155 0.90 12.21 -7.06
N ILE A 156 1.31 12.80 -8.18
CA ILE A 156 0.74 12.50 -9.51
C ILE A 156 1.52 11.32 -10.08
N TYR A 157 0.80 10.30 -10.57
CA TYR A 157 1.44 9.10 -11.08
C TYR A 157 0.70 8.43 -12.24
N GLN A 158 1.40 7.55 -12.91
CA GLN A 158 0.86 6.54 -13.83
C GLN A 158 1.43 5.17 -13.48
N MET A 159 0.61 4.13 -13.62
CA MET A 159 1.03 2.73 -13.55
C MET A 159 1.19 2.20 -14.97
N GLU A 160 2.40 1.80 -15.33
CA GLU A 160 2.69 1.06 -16.56
C GLU A 160 2.88 -0.41 -16.22
N PHE A 161 2.10 -1.29 -16.84
CA PHE A 161 2.17 -2.73 -16.66
C PHE A 161 2.83 -3.39 -17.87
N ASP A 162 3.73 -4.35 -17.64
CA ASP A 162 4.41 -5.08 -18.71
C ASP A 162 3.51 -6.14 -19.37
N GLY A 163 2.40 -6.52 -18.73
CA GLY A 163 1.48 -7.54 -19.21
C GLY A 163 0.03 -7.29 -18.80
N GLU A 164 -0.88 -8.16 -19.23
CA GLU A 164 -2.31 -8.04 -18.95
C GLU A 164 -2.79 -8.76 -17.68
N ALA A 165 -1.95 -9.62 -17.11
CA ALA A 165 -2.26 -10.36 -15.89
C ALA A 165 -1.70 -9.63 -14.67
N ASN A 166 -2.52 -8.79 -14.06
CA ASN A 166 -2.13 -8.02 -12.88
C ASN A 166 -3.16 -8.22 -11.76
N ARG A 167 -2.66 -8.39 -10.53
CA ARG A 167 -3.46 -8.51 -9.31
C ARG A 167 -2.84 -7.65 -8.22
N LEU A 168 -3.60 -6.71 -7.70
CA LEU A 168 -3.14 -5.74 -6.73
C LEU A 168 -4.02 -5.77 -5.49
N PHE A 169 -3.39 -5.71 -4.32
CA PHE A 169 -4.05 -5.46 -3.04
C PHE A 169 -3.68 -4.04 -2.58
N ILE A 170 -4.66 -3.18 -2.38
CA ILE A 170 -4.45 -1.75 -2.21
C ILE A 170 -5.02 -1.30 -0.87
N VAL A 171 -4.20 -0.60 -0.08
CA VAL A 171 -4.61 0.08 1.15
C VAL A 171 -4.52 1.58 0.92
N GLU A 172 -5.65 2.28 0.96
CA GLU A 172 -5.69 3.74 1.03
C GLU A 172 -5.72 4.14 2.50
N SER A 173 -4.71 4.84 2.96
CA SER A 173 -4.58 5.33 4.33
C SER A 173 -4.91 6.81 4.42
N PHE A 174 -5.84 7.20 5.28
CA PHE A 174 -6.13 8.61 5.54
C PHE A 174 -5.10 9.28 6.47
N SER A 175 -4.01 8.57 6.76
CA SER A 175 -2.83 9.06 7.49
C SER A 175 -1.54 8.69 6.75
N PRO A 176 -0.39 9.31 7.08
CA PRO A 176 0.87 8.93 6.49
C PRO A 176 1.26 7.49 6.80
N ILE A 177 1.75 6.76 5.80
CA ILE A 177 2.36 5.44 5.95
C ILE A 177 3.83 5.60 6.30
N ARG A 178 4.27 4.90 7.35
CA ARG A 178 5.63 5.00 7.92
C ARG A 178 6.18 3.63 8.34
N PRO A 179 7.50 3.46 8.37
CA PRO A 179 8.11 2.42 9.19
C PRO A 179 7.69 2.59 10.66
N PRO A 180 7.49 1.50 11.40
CA PRO A 180 7.12 1.58 12.82
C PRO A 180 8.14 2.37 13.64
N LYS A 181 7.65 3.28 14.48
CA LYS A 181 8.52 4.12 15.32
C LYS A 181 9.50 3.32 16.18
N ARG A 182 9.10 2.12 16.61
CA ARG A 182 9.96 1.25 17.43
C ARG A 182 11.18 0.71 16.68
N TYR A 183 11.21 0.79 15.35
CA TYR A 183 12.37 0.42 14.53
C TYR A 183 13.34 1.57 14.30
N LEU A 184 12.96 2.80 14.69
CA LEU A 184 13.76 3.99 14.43
C LEU A 184 14.49 4.45 15.69
N ASN A 185 15.77 4.79 15.55
CA ASN A 185 16.54 5.47 16.56
C ASN A 185 16.26 7.00 16.55
N SER A 186 16.90 7.75 17.46
CA SER A 186 16.73 9.21 17.55
C SER A 186 17.22 9.99 16.34
N TYR A 187 17.99 9.38 15.46
CA TYR A 187 18.47 9.97 14.19
C TYR A 187 17.55 9.66 13.02
N GLY A 188 16.45 8.91 13.23
CA GLY A 188 15.55 8.45 12.17
C GLY A 188 16.08 7.27 11.35
N GLN A 189 17.16 6.63 11.79
CA GLN A 189 17.75 5.46 11.17
C GLN A 189 17.06 4.20 11.67
N LEU A 190 16.89 3.20 10.79
CA LEU A 190 16.43 1.87 11.16
C LEU A 190 17.49 1.19 12.06
N MET A 191 17.03 0.62 13.18
CA MET A 191 17.91 -0.06 14.15
C MET A 191 18.32 -1.43 13.63
N GLU A 192 19.50 -1.95 14.03
CA GLU A 192 20.03 -3.25 13.59
C GLU A 192 19.09 -4.45 13.84
N HIS A 193 18.22 -4.36 14.84
CA HIS A 193 17.23 -5.39 15.13
C HIS A 193 15.87 -5.17 14.43
N ALA A 194 15.76 -4.16 13.56
CA ALA A 194 14.58 -4.01 12.71
C ALA A 194 14.56 -5.14 11.66
N PRO A 195 13.37 -5.57 11.21
CA PRO A 195 13.25 -6.66 10.25
C PRO A 195 13.65 -6.28 8.81
N TYR A 196 14.05 -5.05 8.57
CA TYR A 196 14.58 -4.52 7.31
C TYR A 196 15.40 -3.26 7.58
N CYS A 197 16.15 -2.80 6.60
CA CYS A 197 16.99 -1.60 6.70
C CYS A 197 16.77 -0.66 5.50
N GLU A 198 17.46 0.49 5.51
CA GLU A 198 17.32 1.50 4.45
C GLU A 198 17.71 1.00 3.06
N ARG A 199 18.57 -0.02 2.96
CA ARG A 199 18.97 -0.62 1.66
C ARG A 199 17.86 -1.41 0.99
N ASP A 200 16.90 -1.90 1.77
CA ASP A 200 15.76 -2.68 1.28
C ASP A 200 14.65 -1.78 0.72
N ILE A 201 14.78 -0.46 0.95
CA ILE A 201 13.83 0.54 0.49
C ILE A 201 14.32 1.15 -0.82
N ARG A 202 13.57 0.92 -1.90
CA ARG A 202 13.86 1.47 -3.22
C ARG A 202 13.23 2.84 -3.37
N GLN A 203 14.03 3.79 -3.84
CA GLN A 203 13.66 5.19 -4.08
C GLN A 203 13.44 5.41 -5.57
N PRO A 204 12.78 6.54 -5.97
CA PRO A 204 12.67 6.89 -7.38
C PRO A 204 14.03 7.03 -8.04
N GLU A 205 14.13 6.53 -9.26
CA GLU A 205 15.30 6.65 -10.13
C GLU A 205 14.87 7.22 -11.48
N ASN A 206 15.83 7.58 -12.34
CA ASN A 206 15.58 7.99 -13.72
C ASN A 206 14.56 9.13 -13.83
N LEU A 207 14.93 10.31 -13.34
CA LEU A 207 14.13 11.51 -13.51
C LEU A 207 14.02 11.87 -15.01
N GLU A 208 12.81 11.75 -15.54
CA GLU A 208 12.47 12.18 -16.89
C GLU A 208 11.75 13.52 -16.80
N THR A 209 12.42 14.60 -17.26
CA THR A 209 11.82 15.93 -17.30
C THR A 209 11.03 16.10 -18.58
N HIS A 210 9.73 16.25 -18.47
CA HIS A 210 8.82 16.53 -19.58
C HIS A 210 8.56 18.03 -19.68
N ASP A 211 8.85 18.63 -20.84
CA ASP A 211 8.69 20.08 -21.11
C ASP A 211 7.53 20.35 -22.08
N GLU A 212 6.70 19.34 -22.36
CA GLU A 212 5.62 19.43 -23.33
C GLU A 212 4.46 20.28 -22.82
N GLN A 213 3.93 21.11 -23.69
CA GLN A 213 2.68 21.83 -23.51
C GLN A 213 1.57 21.11 -24.29
N GLY A 214 0.36 21.05 -23.68
CA GLY A 214 -0.75 20.34 -24.28
C GLY A 214 -1.96 20.29 -23.36
N ASP A 215 -2.76 19.25 -23.52
CA ASP A 215 -3.92 18.96 -22.68
C ASP A 215 -3.68 17.64 -21.94
N PHE A 216 -3.21 17.76 -20.71
CA PHE A 216 -2.90 16.60 -19.86
C PHE A 216 -4.00 16.40 -18.83
N LYS A 217 -4.70 15.27 -18.95
CA LYS A 217 -5.81 14.92 -18.06
C LYS A 217 -5.30 14.33 -16.77
N ILE A 218 -5.67 14.96 -15.65
CA ILE A 218 -5.34 14.49 -14.30
C ILE A 218 -6.63 14.19 -13.56
N LEU A 219 -6.78 12.97 -13.08
CA LEU A 219 -7.92 12.55 -12.26
C LEU A 219 -7.54 12.69 -10.79
N ILE A 220 -8.14 13.64 -10.08
CA ILE A 220 -7.83 13.94 -8.68
C ILE A 220 -8.92 13.35 -7.79
N LYS A 221 -8.55 12.38 -6.95
CA LYS A 221 -9.45 11.81 -5.94
C LYS A 221 -9.47 12.67 -4.68
N LYS A 222 -10.66 13.08 -4.26
CA LYS A 222 -10.89 13.78 -2.98
C LYS A 222 -12.32 13.59 -2.51
N GLN A 223 -12.53 13.31 -1.23
CA GLN A 223 -13.86 13.20 -0.59
C GLN A 223 -14.81 12.22 -1.31
N GLY A 224 -14.29 11.05 -1.73
CA GLY A 224 -15.08 10.03 -2.43
C GLY A 224 -15.44 10.39 -3.88
N LEU A 225 -14.92 11.49 -4.41
CA LEU A 225 -15.15 11.95 -5.78
C LEU A 225 -13.83 11.95 -6.58
N ILE A 226 -13.95 11.78 -7.89
CA ILE A 226 -12.88 12.05 -8.86
C ILE A 226 -13.20 13.38 -9.53
N TYR A 227 -12.23 14.27 -9.55
CA TYR A 227 -12.28 15.58 -10.21
C TYR A 227 -11.32 15.56 -11.41
N PRO A 228 -11.83 15.53 -12.65
CA PRO A 228 -10.97 15.64 -13.83
C PRO A 228 -10.45 17.08 -13.98
N TYR A 229 -9.13 17.20 -14.16
CA TYR A 229 -8.45 18.45 -14.46
C TYR A 229 -7.74 18.32 -15.79
N ILE A 230 -7.68 19.38 -16.59
CA ILE A 230 -6.80 19.48 -17.74
C ILE A 230 -5.69 20.47 -17.42
N TYR A 231 -4.45 19.97 -17.38
CA TYR A 231 -3.26 20.82 -17.21
C TYR A 231 -2.73 21.25 -18.58
N GLY A 232 -2.19 22.47 -18.63
CA GLY A 232 -1.58 23.03 -19.84
C GLY A 232 -0.15 22.56 -20.11
N THR A 233 0.46 21.86 -19.15
CA THR A 233 1.81 21.33 -19.21
C THR A 233 1.84 19.91 -18.70
N HIS A 234 2.82 19.12 -19.14
CA HIS A 234 2.98 17.75 -18.67
C HIS A 234 3.24 17.73 -17.16
N PRO A 235 2.53 16.91 -16.34
CA PRO A 235 2.66 16.93 -14.88
C PRO A 235 3.98 16.34 -14.34
N PHE A 236 4.80 15.70 -15.18
CA PHE A 236 6.14 15.21 -14.83
C PHE A 236 7.23 16.14 -15.37
N ASP A 237 7.05 17.45 -15.18
CA ASP A 237 7.98 18.49 -15.62
C ASP A 237 9.08 18.83 -14.61
N PHE A 238 9.33 17.95 -13.65
CA PHE A 238 10.34 18.15 -12.61
C PHE A 238 11.74 18.16 -13.22
N VAL A 239 12.50 19.20 -12.97
CA VAL A 239 13.93 19.28 -13.34
C VAL A 239 14.84 18.81 -12.22
N GLY A 240 14.31 18.77 -11.00
CA GLY A 240 14.94 18.24 -9.81
C GLY A 240 14.08 18.48 -8.58
N TRP A 241 14.39 17.74 -7.53
CA TRP A 241 13.73 17.84 -6.24
C TRP A 241 14.61 17.30 -5.12
N ASP A 242 14.30 17.66 -3.89
CA ASP A 242 14.89 17.08 -2.69
C ASP A 242 13.87 17.02 -1.55
N GLY A 243 14.07 16.11 -0.63
CA GLY A 243 13.27 16.02 0.59
C GLY A 243 12.94 14.63 1.04
N PHE A 244 11.79 14.49 1.73
CA PHE A 244 11.33 13.27 2.39
C PHE A 244 9.94 12.81 1.93
N HIS A 245 9.22 13.63 1.17
CA HIS A 245 7.88 13.34 0.67
C HIS A 245 7.95 12.92 -0.79
N TYR A 246 8.10 11.63 -1.04
CA TYR A 246 8.22 11.01 -2.36
C TYR A 246 7.75 9.56 -2.32
N PRO A 247 7.34 8.95 -3.44
CA PRO A 247 6.98 7.53 -3.49
C PRO A 247 8.21 6.64 -3.30
N TRP A 248 8.00 5.45 -2.73
CA TRP A 248 9.04 4.46 -2.51
C TRP A 248 8.48 3.05 -2.57
N ALA A 249 9.34 2.06 -2.69
CA ALA A 249 8.97 0.65 -2.73
C ALA A 249 9.76 -0.18 -1.72
N PHE A 250 9.15 -1.29 -1.30
CA PHE A 250 9.74 -2.30 -0.44
C PHE A 250 9.26 -3.68 -0.89
N SER A 251 10.14 -4.67 -0.96
CA SER A 251 9.73 -6.04 -1.27
C SER A 251 9.40 -6.81 0.00
N ILE A 252 8.27 -7.52 0.01
CA ILE A 252 7.92 -8.44 1.12
C ILE A 252 9.00 -9.51 1.32
N HIS A 253 9.75 -9.85 0.26
CA HIS A 253 10.82 -10.85 0.29
C HIS A 253 12.08 -10.35 1.00
N ASP A 254 12.21 -9.03 1.24
CA ASP A 254 13.31 -8.41 2.00
C ASP A 254 12.95 -8.22 3.48
N PHE A 255 11.78 -8.70 3.91
CA PHE A 255 11.35 -8.67 5.29
C PHE A 255 11.91 -9.87 6.07
N GLU A 256 12.68 -9.61 7.15
CA GLU A 256 13.37 -10.64 7.95
C GLU A 256 12.83 -10.66 9.39
N PRO A 257 11.77 -11.43 9.68
CA PRO A 257 11.20 -11.47 11.02
C PRO A 257 12.13 -12.19 12.00
N ILE A 258 12.17 -11.70 13.23
CA ILE A 258 12.96 -12.32 14.30
C ILE A 258 12.31 -13.64 14.71
N THR A 259 13.12 -14.73 14.75
CA THR A 259 12.73 -16.00 15.32
C THR A 259 13.51 -16.22 16.62
N GLY A 260 12.87 -16.72 17.67
CA GLY A 260 13.46 -16.94 18.99
C GLY A 260 13.28 -18.34 19.52
N ARG A 261 13.80 -18.57 20.73
CA ARG A 261 13.57 -19.83 21.45
C ARG A 261 12.11 -20.02 21.86
N LEU A 262 11.48 -18.94 22.29
CA LEU A 262 10.06 -18.90 22.66
C LEU A 262 9.28 -18.11 21.64
N HIS A 263 7.95 -18.29 21.66
CA HIS A 263 7.02 -17.64 20.78
C HIS A 263 7.25 -16.14 20.67
N GLN A 264 7.40 -15.69 19.43
CA GLN A 264 7.47 -14.28 19.08
C GLN A 264 6.09 -13.82 18.63
N PRO A 265 5.46 -12.88 19.36
CA PRO A 265 4.09 -12.44 19.04
C PRO A 265 4.03 -11.68 17.71
N PRO A 266 2.82 -11.57 17.09
CA PRO A 266 2.61 -10.95 15.79
C PRO A 266 3.28 -9.59 15.52
N PRO A 267 3.50 -8.69 16.52
CA PRO A 267 4.25 -7.46 16.28
C PRO A 267 5.64 -7.62 15.64
N VAL A 268 6.29 -8.79 15.69
CA VAL A 268 7.55 -9.04 14.95
C VAL A 268 7.36 -9.05 13.44
N HIS A 269 6.14 -9.19 12.95
CA HIS A 269 5.79 -9.16 11.54
C HIS A 269 5.40 -7.77 11.04
N GLN A 270 5.31 -6.76 11.92
CA GLN A 270 4.90 -5.42 11.54
C GLN A 270 5.88 -4.79 10.57
N THR A 271 5.38 -4.37 9.41
CA THR A 271 6.15 -3.80 8.31
C THR A 271 5.99 -2.30 8.25
N PHE A 272 4.75 -1.81 8.29
CA PHE A 272 4.42 -0.38 8.28
C PHE A 272 3.37 -0.06 9.33
N GLU A 273 3.18 1.22 9.59
CA GLU A 273 2.09 1.73 10.40
C GLU A 273 1.44 2.96 9.76
N GLY A 274 0.13 3.05 9.92
CA GLY A 274 -0.66 4.26 9.76
C GLY A 274 -1.24 4.70 11.10
N HIS A 275 -2.10 5.70 11.10
CA HIS A 275 -2.84 6.08 12.29
C HIS A 275 -3.99 5.08 12.50
N ASN A 276 -4.05 4.45 13.67
CA ASN A 276 -5.03 3.43 14.05
C ASN A 276 -4.99 2.14 13.22
N PHE A 277 -3.89 1.79 12.60
CA PHE A 277 -3.70 0.47 12.01
C PHE A 277 -2.23 0.13 11.78
N VAL A 278 -1.96 -1.15 11.61
CA VAL A 278 -0.64 -1.67 11.24
C VAL A 278 -0.75 -2.54 10.00
N ILE A 279 0.35 -2.61 9.23
CA ILE A 279 0.53 -3.55 8.12
C ILE A 279 1.64 -4.50 8.52
N CYS A 280 1.37 -5.80 8.44
CA CYS A 280 2.31 -6.86 8.77
C CYS A 280 2.60 -7.73 7.53
N SER A 281 3.79 -8.30 7.48
CA SER A 281 4.22 -9.25 6.45
C SER A 281 4.51 -10.59 7.10
N PHE A 282 3.77 -11.62 6.72
CA PHE A 282 4.09 -13.00 7.04
C PHE A 282 4.88 -13.58 5.87
N VAL A 283 6.09 -14.02 6.15
CA VAL A 283 7.05 -14.49 5.13
C VAL A 283 7.57 -15.87 5.49
N PRO A 284 8.18 -16.62 4.55
CA PRO A 284 8.88 -17.85 4.84
C PRO A 284 9.91 -17.66 5.96
N ARG A 285 9.81 -18.48 7.00
CA ARG A 285 10.65 -18.36 8.21
C ARG A 285 10.75 -19.67 8.97
N LYS A 286 11.77 -19.79 9.84
CA LYS A 286 11.82 -20.83 10.86
C LYS A 286 10.82 -20.52 11.97
N PHE A 287 10.25 -21.58 12.55
CA PHE A 287 9.46 -21.46 13.76
C PHE A 287 10.33 -21.31 15.02
N ASP A 288 9.71 -20.95 16.13
CA ASP A 288 10.37 -20.90 17.44
C ASP A 288 10.94 -22.27 17.80
N TYR A 289 12.19 -22.27 18.27
CA TYR A 289 12.97 -23.52 18.39
C TYR A 289 13.02 -24.13 19.80
N HIS A 290 12.12 -23.76 20.71
CA HIS A 290 11.99 -24.47 21.98
C HIS A 290 11.52 -25.92 21.72
N PRO A 291 12.10 -26.94 22.41
CA PRO A 291 11.73 -28.36 22.16
C PRO A 291 10.25 -28.68 22.30
N LEU A 292 9.50 -27.88 23.04
CA LEU A 292 8.04 -27.99 23.24
C LEU A 292 7.28 -26.83 22.59
N SER A 293 7.86 -26.16 21.57
CA SER A 293 7.17 -25.12 20.85
C SER A 293 6.00 -25.68 20.05
N ILE A 294 4.97 -24.85 19.88
CA ILE A 294 3.81 -25.14 19.02
C ILE A 294 3.90 -24.18 17.86
N PRO A 295 4.18 -24.65 16.63
CA PRO A 295 4.31 -23.79 15.45
C PRO A 295 3.03 -23.05 15.05
N ALA A 296 1.86 -23.73 15.17
CA ALA A 296 0.59 -23.07 14.90
C ALA A 296 0.29 -21.99 15.92
N PRO A 297 -0.32 -20.86 15.52
CA PRO A 297 -0.69 -19.80 16.45
C PRO A 297 -1.73 -20.30 17.47
N TYR A 298 -1.81 -19.65 18.62
CA TYR A 298 -2.87 -19.91 19.61
C TYR A 298 -4.20 -19.30 19.16
N ASN A 299 -5.31 -19.81 19.69
CA ASN A 299 -6.57 -19.08 19.59
C ASN A 299 -6.47 -17.77 20.35
N HIS A 300 -7.00 -16.70 19.78
CA HIS A 300 -6.96 -15.38 20.39
C HIS A 300 -8.17 -14.54 20.03
N SER A 301 -8.33 -13.42 20.70
CA SER A 301 -9.32 -12.40 20.39
C SER A 301 -8.62 -11.05 20.47
N ASN A 302 -8.51 -10.35 19.34
CA ASN A 302 -8.16 -8.95 19.34
C ASN A 302 -9.39 -8.18 19.83
N VAL A 303 -9.37 -7.63 21.04
CA VAL A 303 -10.58 -7.04 21.64
C VAL A 303 -10.90 -5.66 21.10
N ASP A 304 -9.93 -5.00 20.49
CA ASP A 304 -9.98 -3.62 20.01
C ASP A 304 -9.49 -3.43 18.57
N SER A 305 -9.26 -4.53 17.84
CA SER A 305 -8.91 -4.49 16.43
C SER A 305 -9.55 -5.62 15.65
N ASP A 306 -9.93 -5.35 14.42
CA ASP A 306 -10.19 -6.38 13.42
C ASP A 306 -8.85 -6.91 12.89
N GLU A 307 -8.86 -8.13 12.36
CA GLU A 307 -7.72 -8.74 11.68
C GLU A 307 -8.09 -9.06 10.23
N VAL A 308 -7.35 -8.51 9.29
CA VAL A 308 -7.50 -8.80 7.86
C VAL A 308 -6.25 -9.51 7.38
N LEU A 309 -6.38 -10.72 6.83
CA LEU A 309 -5.29 -11.42 6.15
C LEU A 309 -5.58 -11.50 4.65
N TYR A 310 -4.60 -11.08 3.84
CA TYR A 310 -4.56 -11.30 2.40
C TYR A 310 -3.52 -12.37 2.09
N TYR A 311 -3.98 -13.50 1.57
CA TYR A 311 -3.16 -14.68 1.33
C TYR A 311 -2.48 -14.60 -0.04
N VAL A 312 -1.16 -14.55 -0.05
CA VAL A 312 -0.37 -14.36 -1.27
C VAL A 312 0.10 -15.68 -1.84
N ASP A 313 0.87 -16.47 -1.07
CA ASP A 313 1.44 -17.74 -1.52
C ASP A 313 1.81 -18.65 -0.33
N GLY A 314 2.17 -19.90 -0.62
CA GLY A 314 2.66 -20.88 0.35
C GLY A 314 1.57 -21.74 1.00
N ASP A 315 1.96 -22.50 2.05
CA ASP A 315 1.07 -23.37 2.82
C ASP A 315 0.55 -22.63 4.06
N PHE A 316 -0.72 -22.29 4.02
CA PHE A 316 -1.42 -21.63 5.14
C PHE A 316 -1.86 -22.66 6.19
N MET A 317 -0.89 -23.20 6.91
CA MET A 317 -1.02 -24.32 7.87
C MET A 317 -2.19 -24.16 8.87
N SER A 318 -2.51 -22.94 9.26
CA SER A 318 -3.57 -22.66 10.25
C SER A 318 -4.97 -22.63 9.68
N ARG A 319 -5.14 -22.71 8.37
CA ARG A 319 -6.45 -22.57 7.69
C ARG A 319 -6.75 -23.77 6.80
N LYS A 320 -8.02 -24.17 6.79
CA LYS A 320 -8.55 -25.11 5.78
C LYS A 320 -9.17 -24.30 4.64
N SER A 321 -8.93 -24.70 3.40
CA SER A 321 -9.60 -24.17 2.20
C SER A 321 -9.26 -22.71 1.83
N VAL A 322 -8.18 -22.14 2.32
CA VAL A 322 -7.72 -20.81 1.87
C VAL A 322 -6.93 -20.95 0.57
N VAL A 323 -7.21 -20.08 -0.37
CA VAL A 323 -6.55 -20.01 -1.69
C VAL A 323 -5.83 -18.67 -1.89
N LYS A 324 -4.92 -18.62 -2.86
CA LYS A 324 -4.23 -17.38 -3.23
C LYS A 324 -5.21 -16.26 -3.59
N GLY A 325 -4.92 -15.06 -3.15
CA GLY A 325 -5.76 -13.88 -3.38
C GLY A 325 -7.00 -13.80 -2.48
N GLN A 326 -7.20 -14.74 -1.58
CA GLN A 326 -8.30 -14.71 -0.60
C GLN A 326 -8.00 -13.67 0.48
N ILE A 327 -9.06 -13.00 0.97
CA ILE A 327 -9.01 -12.11 2.13
C ILE A 327 -9.86 -12.74 3.24
N THR A 328 -9.36 -12.80 4.46
CA THR A 328 -10.18 -13.11 5.63
C THR A 328 -10.28 -11.90 6.54
N LEU A 329 -11.48 -11.68 7.09
CA LEU A 329 -11.77 -10.70 8.12
C LEU A 329 -12.21 -11.42 9.38
N HIS A 330 -11.46 -11.22 10.46
CA HIS A 330 -11.80 -11.67 11.81
C HIS A 330 -12.17 -10.45 12.65
N PRO A 331 -13.47 -10.25 12.95
CA PRO A 331 -13.91 -9.08 13.70
C PRO A 331 -13.36 -9.05 15.13
N GLY A 332 -13.04 -7.86 15.60
CA GLY A 332 -12.61 -7.64 16.98
C GLY A 332 -13.57 -8.20 18.03
N GLY A 333 -13.04 -8.72 19.13
CA GLY A 333 -13.81 -9.31 20.22
C GLY A 333 -14.33 -10.72 19.98
N ILE A 334 -14.13 -11.31 18.79
CA ILE A 334 -14.54 -12.68 18.49
C ILE A 334 -13.32 -13.59 18.45
N PRO A 335 -13.31 -14.71 19.23
CA PRO A 335 -12.22 -15.66 19.18
C PRO A 335 -12.03 -16.27 17.80
N HIS A 336 -10.78 -16.34 17.37
CA HIS A 336 -10.36 -17.05 16.15
C HIS A 336 -8.99 -17.69 16.36
N GLY A 337 -8.56 -18.54 15.43
CA GLY A 337 -7.31 -19.26 15.56
C GLY A 337 -7.19 -20.36 14.52
N PRO A 338 -6.28 -21.34 14.71
CA PRO A 338 -6.07 -22.41 13.75
C PRO A 338 -7.31 -23.29 13.60
N ALA A 339 -7.49 -23.82 12.40
CA ALA A 339 -8.55 -24.78 12.13
C ALA A 339 -8.36 -26.07 12.99
N PRO A 340 -9.44 -26.81 13.31
CA PRO A 340 -9.36 -28.04 14.09
C PRO A 340 -8.32 -29.02 13.57
N GLY A 341 -7.45 -29.53 14.45
CA GLY A 341 -6.35 -30.46 14.14
C GLY A 341 -5.10 -29.81 13.51
N SER A 342 -5.08 -28.50 13.28
CA SER A 342 -3.91 -27.80 12.72
C SER A 342 -2.80 -27.65 13.77
N VAL A 343 -3.15 -27.49 15.03
CA VAL A 343 -2.18 -27.38 16.14
C VAL A 343 -1.36 -28.66 16.23
N GLU A 344 -2.02 -29.81 16.32
CA GLU A 344 -1.38 -31.12 16.43
C GLU A 344 -0.51 -31.44 15.21
N LYS A 345 -0.99 -31.12 14.02
CA LYS A 345 -0.26 -31.30 12.76
C LYS A 345 0.96 -30.40 12.62
N SER A 346 0.99 -29.29 13.34
CA SER A 346 2.11 -28.35 13.30
C SER A 346 3.29 -28.82 14.16
N ILE A 347 3.05 -29.63 15.18
CA ILE A 347 4.09 -30.08 16.11
C ILE A 347 5.21 -30.81 15.36
N GLY A 348 6.44 -30.36 15.55
CA GLY A 348 7.61 -30.91 14.88
C GLY A 348 7.94 -30.26 13.52
N LYS A 349 7.12 -29.34 13.02
CA LYS A 349 7.50 -28.53 11.86
C LYS A 349 8.56 -27.51 12.27
N GLU A 350 9.57 -27.30 11.42
CA GLU A 350 10.69 -26.40 11.70
C GLU A 350 10.54 -25.03 11.03
N SER A 351 9.75 -24.95 9.97
CA SER A 351 9.58 -23.72 9.18
C SER A 351 8.22 -23.66 8.49
N THR A 352 7.89 -22.49 7.99
CA THR A 352 6.75 -22.22 7.09
C THR A 352 7.25 -21.52 5.82
N ASP A 353 6.52 -21.71 4.74
CA ASP A 353 6.69 -21.01 3.46
C ASP A 353 5.52 -20.05 3.17
N GLU A 354 4.65 -19.82 4.15
CA GLU A 354 3.53 -18.89 4.00
C GLU A 354 3.98 -17.49 3.61
N LEU A 355 3.22 -16.85 2.72
CA LEU A 355 3.38 -15.46 2.33
C LEU A 355 2.01 -14.78 2.40
N ALA A 356 1.87 -13.81 3.30
CA ALA A 356 0.62 -13.08 3.49
C ALA A 356 0.85 -11.65 3.94
N VAL A 357 -0.09 -10.78 3.61
CA VAL A 357 -0.18 -9.41 4.13
C VAL A 357 -1.30 -9.34 5.15
N MET A 358 -1.04 -8.81 6.33
CA MET A 358 -2.05 -8.61 7.37
C MET A 358 -2.24 -7.13 7.66
N ILE A 359 -3.48 -6.74 7.88
CA ILE A 359 -3.87 -5.39 8.29
C ILE A 359 -4.69 -5.49 9.57
N ASP A 360 -4.21 -4.86 10.63
CA ASP A 360 -4.95 -4.79 11.91
C ASP A 360 -5.40 -3.36 12.17
N PRO A 361 -6.62 -2.97 11.79
CA PRO A 361 -7.18 -1.67 12.12
C PRO A 361 -7.79 -1.66 13.53
N PHE A 362 -7.60 -0.56 14.27
CA PHE A 362 -8.15 -0.36 15.62
C PHE A 362 -9.56 0.26 15.62
N ARG A 363 -10.18 0.32 14.45
CA ARG A 363 -11.60 0.63 14.27
C ARG A 363 -12.23 -0.42 13.37
N PRO A 364 -13.48 -0.84 13.68
CA PRO A 364 -14.16 -1.87 12.92
C PRO A 364 -14.24 -1.54 11.43
N LEU A 365 -14.03 -2.54 10.59
CA LEU A 365 -14.21 -2.48 9.15
C LEU A 365 -15.66 -2.80 8.76
N MET A 366 -16.13 -2.16 7.73
CA MET A 366 -17.40 -2.45 7.09
C MET A 366 -17.15 -3.09 5.73
N LEU A 367 -17.92 -4.13 5.41
CA LEU A 367 -17.97 -4.72 4.08
C LEU A 367 -18.66 -3.76 3.11
N THR A 368 -18.17 -3.71 1.89
CA THR A 368 -18.87 -3.01 0.80
C THR A 368 -19.88 -3.93 0.12
N GLU A 369 -20.81 -3.37 -0.66
CA GLU A 369 -21.74 -4.17 -1.48
C GLU A 369 -20.97 -5.11 -2.43
N TYR A 370 -19.84 -4.63 -2.99
CA TYR A 370 -18.99 -5.45 -3.86
C TYR A 370 -18.31 -6.62 -3.13
N ALA A 371 -17.94 -6.44 -1.87
CA ALA A 371 -17.36 -7.53 -1.07
C ALA A 371 -18.30 -8.74 -0.94
N ILE A 372 -19.60 -8.48 -0.81
CA ILE A 372 -20.62 -9.54 -0.72
C ILE A 372 -20.69 -10.38 -2.01
N GLU A 373 -20.41 -9.79 -3.18
CA GLU A 373 -20.41 -10.52 -4.46
C GLU A 373 -19.30 -11.58 -4.55
N ILE A 374 -18.23 -11.43 -3.78
CA ILE A 374 -17.07 -12.34 -3.78
C ILE A 374 -16.89 -13.07 -2.44
N GLU A 375 -17.89 -13.03 -1.56
CA GLU A 375 -17.85 -13.67 -0.25
C GLU A 375 -17.97 -15.20 -0.34
N ASP A 376 -17.16 -15.91 0.45
CA ASP A 376 -17.41 -17.32 0.81
C ASP A 376 -18.38 -17.39 1.99
N GLU A 377 -19.64 -17.59 1.73
CA GLU A 377 -20.72 -17.65 2.74
C GLU A 377 -20.52 -18.72 3.82
N ASN A 378 -19.67 -19.72 3.58
CA ASN A 378 -19.47 -20.86 4.48
C ASN A 378 -18.19 -20.74 5.33
N TYR A 379 -17.37 -19.71 5.13
CA TYR A 379 -16.09 -19.58 5.82
C TYR A 379 -16.21 -19.65 7.35
N TYR A 380 -17.22 -19.03 7.95
CA TYR A 380 -17.45 -19.05 9.40
C TYR A 380 -17.65 -20.45 9.99
N LYS A 381 -17.94 -21.46 9.14
CA LYS A 381 -18.07 -22.86 9.53
C LYS A 381 -16.72 -23.61 9.54
N SER A 382 -15.63 -22.98 9.16
CA SER A 382 -14.31 -23.62 9.04
C SER A 382 -13.79 -24.21 10.36
N TRP A 383 -14.32 -23.77 11.49
CA TRP A 383 -13.97 -24.27 12.82
C TRP A 383 -14.92 -25.34 13.35
N ILE A 384 -15.96 -25.70 12.58
CA ILE A 384 -16.84 -26.83 12.92
C ILE A 384 -16.21 -28.08 12.32
N SER A 385 -15.93 -29.09 13.17
CA SER A 385 -15.32 -30.36 12.77
C SER A 385 -16.33 -31.30 12.11
#